data_042a7218dd415d9e4d54b81797921296
#
_entry.id   042a7218dd415d9e4d54b81797921296
#
_cell.length_a   1.000
_cell.length_b   1.000
_cell.length_c   1.000
_cell.angle_alpha   90.00
_cell.angle_beta   90.00
_cell.angle_gamma   90.00
#
_symmetry.space_group_name_H-M   'P 1'
#
loop_
_entity.id
_entity.type
_entity.pdbx_description
1 polymer ?
#
loop_
_entity_poly.entity_id
_entity_poly.type
_entity_poly.pdbx_seq_one_letter_code
_entity_poly.pdbx_strand_id
1 'polypeptide(L)'
;MTYLSQSPNKLVSRAQASLGHVSELVSYGNIGILAAALDLIVITLSSLVAGVAYQHFALGSEVDTSALLGIGANSGLLFVLLTASRGFYRTRALLSATKQINRIISTWISVLLMVTALLFLLKVGSSYSRGSTMAFGLLGLPLLLGSRMIIRKELSKWILAGTLSGPRCILIGDQEELHELSALDLQQKFGIREVGRFEFPVLAEIDHEVGIIDAAVAAARSANAEQVLLALGWADTRRRDLVSRALRVLPLPVLLLPDRFARPIFAQATAEFAGPTLIELQRAPLTRIELAAKRVLDLTLAAMGLVLLLPLLLVVSIAVKIDSRGPVIFRQRRKGFNGHEFMIWKFRTMTVLENGHNICQVRRDDDRVTRIGRLLRATSIDELPQLVNVLCGEMSLVGPRPHAVAHDDEYGRSIGKYAFRHHVKPGITGWAQVNGFRGETRELSLMKERIDLDLWYINNWNFWLDLWIIVRTCFEVARSRNAY
;
A
#
# COMPACT_ATOMS: atom_id res chain seq x y z
N MET A 1 -35.98 22.87 -38.43
CA MET A 1 -35.09 21.68 -38.58
C MET A 1 -33.68 22.08 -38.14
N THR A 2 -33.38 21.83 -36.88
CA THR A 2 -32.06 22.16 -36.30
C THR A 2 -31.50 20.88 -35.72
N TYR A 3 -30.65 20.17 -36.45
CA TYR A 3 -29.93 18.98 -35.98
C TYR A 3 -28.71 19.40 -35.18
N LEU A 4 -28.71 19.00 -33.93
CA LEU A 4 -27.61 19.10 -32.97
C LEU A 4 -26.40 18.29 -33.46
N SER A 5 -25.34 18.97 -33.86
CA SER A 5 -24.01 18.35 -34.01
C SER A 5 -23.39 18.17 -32.63
N GLN A 6 -23.50 17.00 -32.05
CA GLN A 6 -22.65 16.63 -30.93
C GLN A 6 -21.23 16.39 -31.44
N SER A 7 -20.30 17.21 -30.99
CA SER A 7 -18.90 17.13 -31.40
C SER A 7 -18.27 15.78 -31.02
N PRO A 8 -17.50 15.14 -31.92
CA PRO A 8 -16.84 13.84 -31.68
C PRO A 8 -15.90 13.83 -30.45
N ASN A 9 -15.42 14.97 -30.02
CA ASN A 9 -14.53 15.12 -28.89
C ASN A 9 -15.14 14.73 -27.51
N LYS A 10 -16.45 14.80 -27.32
CA LYS A 10 -17.09 14.39 -26.04
C LYS A 10 -17.20 12.88 -25.89
N LEU A 11 -17.33 12.14 -26.98
CA LEU A 11 -17.35 10.67 -26.95
C LEU A 11 -15.96 10.09 -26.74
N VAL A 12 -14.93 10.70 -27.34
CA VAL A 12 -13.52 10.29 -27.15
C VAL A 12 -13.06 10.59 -25.72
N SER A 13 -13.45 11.74 -25.14
CA SER A 13 -13.08 12.06 -23.74
C SER A 13 -13.80 11.15 -22.72
N ARG A 14 -15.05 10.74 -22.96
CA ARG A 14 -15.74 9.77 -22.11
C ARG A 14 -15.16 8.35 -22.24
N ALA A 15 -14.78 7.93 -23.44
CA ALA A 15 -14.11 6.65 -23.64
C ALA A 15 -12.70 6.65 -23.00
N GLN A 16 -11.96 7.76 -23.08
CA GLN A 16 -10.67 7.90 -22.39
C GLN A 16 -10.81 7.94 -20.86
N ALA A 17 -11.87 8.57 -20.32
CA ALA A 17 -12.13 8.58 -18.89
C ALA A 17 -12.56 7.19 -18.36
N SER A 18 -13.36 6.43 -19.11
CA SER A 18 -13.72 5.06 -18.73
C SER A 18 -12.55 4.07 -18.88
N LEU A 19 -11.69 4.25 -19.88
CA LEU A 19 -10.44 3.50 -20.02
C LEU A 19 -9.42 3.86 -18.94
N GLY A 20 -9.41 5.10 -18.45
CA GLY A 20 -8.59 5.53 -17.30
C GLY A 20 -8.94 4.82 -16.01
N HIS A 21 -10.24 4.60 -15.73
CA HIS A 21 -10.69 3.87 -14.53
C HIS A 21 -10.41 2.36 -14.60
N VAL A 22 -10.51 1.77 -15.79
CA VAL A 22 -10.17 0.35 -16.00
C VAL A 22 -8.64 0.15 -15.93
N SER A 23 -7.84 1.12 -16.39
CA SER A 23 -6.37 1.05 -16.33
C SER A 23 -5.81 1.20 -14.90
N GLU A 24 -6.52 1.89 -14.00
CA GLU A 24 -6.14 1.94 -12.57
C GLU A 24 -6.42 0.62 -11.85
N LEU A 25 -7.48 -0.11 -12.21
CA LEU A 25 -7.79 -1.44 -11.67
C LEU A 25 -6.80 -2.51 -12.15
N VAL A 26 -6.26 -2.39 -13.36
CA VAL A 26 -5.27 -3.32 -13.94
C VAL A 26 -3.86 -2.74 -13.85
N SER A 27 -3.47 -2.24 -12.69
CA SER A 27 -2.08 -1.92 -12.38
C SER A 27 -1.23 -3.20 -12.36
N TYR A 28 0.02 -3.11 -12.83
CA TYR A 28 1.01 -4.20 -12.81
C TYR A 28 1.10 -4.90 -11.42
N GLY A 29 0.83 -4.17 -10.35
CA GLY A 29 0.80 -4.69 -8.98
C GLY A 29 -0.44 -5.48 -8.62
N ASN A 30 -1.58 -5.26 -9.27
CA ASN A 30 -2.85 -5.89 -8.95
C ASN A 30 -3.09 -7.18 -9.74
N ILE A 31 -2.31 -7.43 -10.80
CA ILE A 31 -2.44 -8.61 -11.65
C ILE A 31 -2.35 -9.90 -10.86
N GLY A 32 -1.44 -9.97 -9.88
CA GLY A 32 -1.29 -11.14 -9.02
C GLY A 32 -2.55 -11.41 -8.19
N ILE A 33 -3.18 -10.37 -7.68
CA ILE A 33 -4.43 -10.46 -6.90
C ILE A 33 -5.58 -10.90 -7.80
N LEU A 34 -5.68 -10.32 -9.00
CA LEU A 34 -6.70 -10.71 -9.98
C LEU A 34 -6.54 -12.16 -10.42
N ALA A 35 -5.31 -12.61 -10.64
CA ALA A 35 -5.02 -14.01 -10.98
C ALA A 35 -5.36 -14.96 -9.83
N ALA A 36 -5.10 -14.59 -8.58
CA ALA A 36 -5.47 -15.37 -7.41
C ALA A 36 -7.00 -15.46 -7.24
N ALA A 37 -7.72 -14.35 -7.42
CA ALA A 37 -9.18 -14.32 -7.39
C ALA A 37 -9.78 -15.19 -8.49
N LEU A 38 -9.22 -15.13 -9.70
CA LEU A 38 -9.69 -15.96 -10.83
C LEU A 38 -9.46 -17.45 -10.53
N ASP A 39 -8.30 -17.84 -9.98
CA ASP A 39 -8.06 -19.23 -9.59
C ASP A 39 -9.06 -19.72 -8.55
N LEU A 40 -9.34 -18.91 -7.53
CA LEU A 40 -10.35 -19.24 -6.52
C LEU A 40 -11.73 -19.47 -7.16
N ILE A 41 -12.13 -18.59 -8.08
CA ILE A 41 -13.42 -18.70 -8.80
C ILE A 41 -13.43 -19.95 -9.67
N VAL A 42 -12.37 -20.18 -10.47
CA VAL A 42 -12.26 -21.33 -11.37
C VAL A 42 -12.32 -22.64 -10.60
N ILE A 43 -11.60 -22.75 -9.48
CA ILE A 43 -11.61 -23.98 -8.65
C ILE A 43 -12.97 -24.19 -8.01
N THR A 44 -13.59 -23.15 -7.47
CA THR A 44 -14.92 -23.25 -6.85
C THR A 44 -15.99 -23.64 -7.87
N LEU A 45 -15.97 -23.01 -9.05
CA LEU A 45 -16.91 -23.36 -10.13
C LEU A 45 -16.64 -24.75 -10.70
N SER A 46 -15.38 -25.19 -10.81
CA SER A 46 -15.07 -26.54 -11.27
C SER A 46 -15.58 -27.63 -10.33
N SER A 47 -15.57 -27.38 -9.01
CA SER A 47 -16.14 -28.28 -8.01
C SER A 47 -17.65 -28.37 -8.17
N LEU A 48 -18.32 -27.23 -8.34
CA LEU A 48 -19.78 -27.20 -8.55
C LEU A 48 -20.18 -27.92 -9.83
N VAL A 49 -19.54 -27.57 -10.97
CA VAL A 49 -19.88 -28.17 -12.28
C VAL A 49 -19.62 -29.68 -12.29
N ALA A 50 -18.44 -30.12 -11.84
CA ALA A 50 -18.11 -31.52 -11.81
C ALA A 50 -19.00 -32.32 -10.85
N GLY A 51 -19.29 -31.74 -9.66
CA GLY A 51 -20.14 -32.37 -8.67
C GLY A 51 -21.58 -32.52 -9.13
N VAL A 52 -22.18 -31.42 -9.66
CA VAL A 52 -23.55 -31.43 -10.22
C VAL A 52 -23.65 -32.43 -11.37
N ALA A 53 -22.69 -32.38 -12.33
CA ALA A 53 -22.69 -33.31 -13.46
C ALA A 53 -22.61 -34.77 -12.99
N TYR A 54 -21.73 -35.09 -12.05
CA TYR A 54 -21.59 -36.45 -11.54
C TYR A 54 -22.85 -36.93 -10.77
N GLN A 55 -23.40 -36.12 -9.86
CA GLN A 55 -24.57 -36.47 -9.06
C GLN A 55 -25.83 -36.62 -9.94
N HIS A 56 -26.00 -35.75 -10.92
CA HIS A 56 -27.13 -35.79 -11.81
C HIS A 56 -27.07 -36.97 -12.81
N PHE A 57 -25.92 -37.12 -13.53
CA PHE A 57 -25.80 -38.10 -14.61
C PHE A 57 -25.41 -39.52 -14.15
N ALA A 58 -24.60 -39.63 -13.06
CA ALA A 58 -24.12 -40.94 -12.61
C ALA A 58 -24.91 -41.54 -11.46
N LEU A 59 -25.50 -40.70 -10.57
CA LEU A 59 -26.21 -41.18 -9.37
C LEU A 59 -27.70 -40.93 -9.40
N GLY A 60 -28.24 -40.01 -10.23
CA GLY A 60 -29.62 -39.64 -10.24
C GLY A 60 -30.16 -39.10 -8.91
N SER A 61 -29.26 -38.58 -8.07
CA SER A 61 -29.54 -38.12 -6.70
C SER A 61 -29.71 -36.60 -6.64
N GLU A 62 -30.36 -36.11 -5.59
CA GLU A 62 -30.41 -34.66 -5.32
C GLU A 62 -29.00 -34.09 -5.08
N VAL A 63 -28.80 -32.88 -5.57
CA VAL A 63 -27.51 -32.22 -5.57
C VAL A 63 -27.34 -31.37 -4.32
N ASP A 64 -26.42 -31.73 -3.44
CA ASP A 64 -25.99 -30.84 -2.33
C ASP A 64 -24.98 -29.79 -2.82
N THR A 65 -25.51 -28.67 -3.30
CA THR A 65 -24.72 -27.54 -3.80
C THR A 65 -23.87 -26.89 -2.69
N SER A 66 -24.31 -26.93 -1.44
CA SER A 66 -23.60 -26.30 -0.32
C SER A 66 -22.30 -27.04 0.00
N ALA A 67 -22.34 -28.37 0.00
CA ALA A 67 -21.17 -29.22 0.19
C ALA A 67 -20.16 -29.06 -0.97
N LEU A 68 -20.64 -28.99 -2.22
CA LEU A 68 -19.79 -28.82 -3.40
C LEU A 68 -19.09 -27.45 -3.41
N LEU A 69 -19.80 -26.39 -3.05
CA LEU A 69 -19.23 -25.03 -2.90
C LEU A 69 -18.20 -25.01 -1.76
N GLY A 70 -18.48 -25.67 -0.63
CA GLY A 70 -17.56 -25.77 0.51
C GLY A 70 -16.23 -26.41 0.14
N ILE A 71 -16.26 -27.58 -0.55
CA ILE A 71 -15.04 -28.23 -1.04
C ILE A 71 -14.30 -27.34 -2.04
N GLY A 72 -15.01 -26.77 -3.00
CA GLY A 72 -14.42 -25.90 -4.03
C GLY A 72 -13.74 -24.68 -3.42
N ALA A 73 -14.42 -23.96 -2.52
CA ALA A 73 -13.88 -22.78 -1.86
C ALA A 73 -12.65 -23.08 -0.98
N ASN A 74 -12.71 -24.15 -0.17
CA ASN A 74 -11.57 -24.58 0.65
C ASN A 74 -10.38 -25.03 -0.21
N SER A 75 -10.62 -25.80 -1.27
CA SER A 75 -9.57 -26.22 -2.20
C SER A 75 -8.96 -25.01 -2.92
N GLY A 76 -9.79 -24.08 -3.34
CA GLY A 76 -9.37 -22.83 -3.99
C GLY A 76 -8.54 -21.95 -3.06
N LEU A 77 -8.95 -21.82 -1.80
CA LEU A 77 -8.20 -21.04 -0.80
C LEU A 77 -6.83 -21.67 -0.53
N LEU A 78 -6.76 -23.00 -0.33
CA LEU A 78 -5.50 -23.74 -0.15
C LEU A 78 -4.59 -23.59 -1.37
N PHE A 79 -5.15 -23.69 -2.58
CA PHE A 79 -4.40 -23.51 -3.82
C PHE A 79 -3.82 -22.11 -3.91
N VAL A 80 -4.62 -21.07 -3.63
CA VAL A 80 -4.19 -19.68 -3.65
C VAL A 80 -3.09 -19.45 -2.60
N LEU A 81 -3.25 -19.95 -1.36
CA LEU A 81 -2.26 -19.79 -0.31
C LEU A 81 -0.92 -20.46 -0.66
N LEU A 82 -0.94 -21.70 -1.15
CA LEU A 82 0.26 -22.42 -1.55
C LEU A 82 0.94 -21.78 -2.78
N THR A 83 0.16 -21.28 -3.71
CA THR A 83 0.68 -20.59 -4.90
C THR A 83 1.27 -19.22 -4.54
N ALA A 84 0.62 -18.49 -3.64
CA ALA A 84 1.08 -17.20 -3.14
C ALA A 84 2.37 -17.33 -2.30
N SER A 85 2.44 -18.29 -1.39
CA SER A 85 3.62 -18.52 -0.55
C SER A 85 4.88 -18.86 -1.38
N ARG A 86 4.70 -19.48 -2.54
CA ARG A 86 5.77 -19.78 -3.50
C ARG A 86 6.06 -18.63 -4.48
N GLY A 87 5.37 -17.49 -4.37
CA GLY A 87 5.56 -16.30 -5.20
C GLY A 87 5.10 -16.42 -6.66
N PHE A 88 4.22 -17.39 -6.99
CA PHE A 88 3.79 -17.66 -8.38
C PHE A 88 2.72 -16.69 -8.90
N TYR A 89 2.18 -15.81 -8.06
CA TYR A 89 1.32 -14.70 -8.49
C TYR A 89 2.09 -13.43 -8.84
N ARG A 90 3.42 -13.44 -8.77
CA ARG A 90 4.22 -12.32 -9.29
C ARG A 90 4.01 -12.20 -10.79
N THR A 91 3.80 -10.99 -11.30
CA THR A 91 3.49 -10.74 -12.72
C THR A 91 4.51 -11.38 -13.68
N ARG A 92 5.79 -11.35 -13.30
CA ARG A 92 6.86 -12.03 -14.08
C ARG A 92 6.68 -13.56 -14.09
N ALA A 93 6.27 -14.14 -12.97
CA ALA A 93 6.02 -15.58 -12.92
C ALA A 93 4.82 -15.97 -13.79
N LEU A 94 3.79 -15.11 -13.88
CA LEU A 94 2.61 -15.33 -14.72
C LEU A 94 2.93 -15.31 -16.23
N LEU A 95 4.00 -14.66 -16.65
CA LEU A 95 4.45 -14.61 -18.04
C LEU A 95 5.29 -15.82 -18.47
N SER A 96 5.92 -16.57 -17.52
CA SER A 96 6.77 -17.72 -17.85
C SER A 96 5.93 -18.99 -18.08
N ALA A 97 5.97 -19.56 -19.31
CA ALA A 97 5.09 -20.67 -19.69
C ALA A 97 5.47 -22.03 -19.08
N THR A 98 6.69 -22.48 -19.33
CA THR A 98 7.08 -23.88 -19.12
C THR A 98 7.21 -24.24 -17.63
N LYS A 99 7.76 -23.32 -16.84
CA LYS A 99 7.93 -23.53 -15.38
C LYS A 99 6.61 -23.45 -14.60
N GLN A 100 5.61 -22.71 -15.11
CA GLN A 100 4.31 -22.60 -14.45
C GLN A 100 3.48 -23.88 -14.53
N ILE A 101 3.48 -24.57 -15.66
CA ILE A 101 2.66 -25.78 -15.87
C ILE A 101 2.99 -26.83 -14.81
N ASN A 102 4.26 -27.20 -14.67
CA ASN A 102 4.69 -28.20 -13.71
C ASN A 102 4.39 -27.80 -12.25
N ARG A 103 4.49 -26.51 -11.97
CA ARG A 103 4.21 -25.96 -10.63
C ARG A 103 2.72 -25.95 -10.30
N ILE A 104 1.86 -25.64 -11.27
CA ILE A 104 0.41 -25.70 -11.12
C ILE A 104 -0.01 -27.16 -10.89
N ILE A 105 0.50 -28.08 -11.69
CA ILE A 105 0.20 -29.51 -11.52
C ILE A 105 0.63 -30.01 -10.14
N SER A 106 1.87 -29.73 -9.70
CA SER A 106 2.35 -30.14 -8.39
C SER A 106 1.56 -29.53 -7.24
N THR A 107 1.19 -28.23 -7.36
CA THR A 107 0.37 -27.55 -6.34
C THR A 107 -1.05 -28.14 -6.31
N TRP A 108 -1.65 -28.38 -7.48
CA TRP A 108 -2.98 -28.99 -7.59
C TRP A 108 -3.04 -30.37 -6.95
N ILE A 109 -2.08 -31.24 -7.27
CA ILE A 109 -1.96 -32.55 -6.64
C ILE A 109 -1.80 -32.43 -5.11
N SER A 110 -0.95 -31.51 -4.64
CA SER A 110 -0.77 -31.28 -3.20
C SER A 110 -2.07 -30.85 -2.52
N VAL A 111 -2.86 -29.97 -3.16
CA VAL A 111 -4.17 -29.53 -2.65
C VAL A 111 -5.14 -30.69 -2.58
N LEU A 112 -5.26 -31.49 -3.63
CA LEU A 112 -6.15 -32.64 -3.66
C LEU A 112 -5.79 -33.67 -2.57
N LEU A 113 -4.50 -33.96 -2.39
CA LEU A 113 -4.03 -34.86 -1.32
C LEU A 113 -4.36 -34.27 0.06
N MET A 114 -4.13 -32.99 0.26
CA MET A 114 -4.39 -32.30 1.54
C MET A 114 -5.89 -32.26 1.88
N VAL A 115 -6.74 -31.96 0.89
CA VAL A 115 -8.21 -31.96 1.06
C VAL A 115 -8.70 -33.37 1.36
N THR A 116 -8.22 -34.40 0.61
CA THR A 116 -8.59 -35.79 0.85
C THR A 116 -8.16 -36.28 2.26
N ALA A 117 -6.95 -35.93 2.68
CA ALA A 117 -6.46 -36.23 4.04
C ALA A 117 -7.33 -35.53 5.11
N LEU A 118 -7.70 -34.27 4.89
CA LEU A 118 -8.55 -33.53 5.83
C LEU A 118 -9.95 -34.15 5.96
N LEU A 119 -10.59 -34.51 4.84
CA LEU A 119 -11.89 -35.19 4.82
C LEU A 119 -11.84 -36.53 5.56
N PHE A 120 -10.71 -37.26 5.42
CA PHE A 120 -10.48 -38.53 6.14
C PHE A 120 -10.32 -38.32 7.65
N LEU A 121 -9.46 -37.34 8.06
CA LEU A 121 -9.21 -37.03 9.47
C LEU A 121 -10.47 -36.53 10.19
N LEU A 122 -11.28 -35.71 9.54
CA LEU A 122 -12.53 -35.21 10.11
C LEU A 122 -13.68 -36.23 10.09
N LYS A 123 -13.46 -37.42 9.53
CA LYS A 123 -14.46 -38.49 9.37
C LYS A 123 -15.73 -38.03 8.61
N VAL A 124 -15.63 -37.00 7.78
CA VAL A 124 -16.73 -36.44 6.99
C VAL A 124 -16.81 -37.08 5.59
N GLY A 125 -15.89 -37.99 5.29
CA GLY A 125 -15.78 -38.67 3.99
C GLY A 125 -17.01 -39.46 3.53
N SER A 126 -17.92 -39.84 4.45
CA SER A 126 -19.21 -40.46 4.11
C SER A 126 -20.23 -39.49 3.51
N SER A 127 -20.11 -38.21 3.80
CA SER A 127 -21.03 -37.16 3.29
C SER A 127 -20.64 -36.69 1.90
N TYR A 128 -19.48 -37.10 1.38
CA TYR A 128 -18.98 -36.65 0.08
C TYR A 128 -18.79 -37.82 -0.88
N SER A 129 -19.33 -37.64 -2.10
CA SER A 129 -19.16 -38.65 -3.15
C SER A 129 -17.72 -38.70 -3.65
N ARG A 130 -17.07 -39.88 -3.56
CA ARG A 130 -15.72 -40.12 -4.08
C ARG A 130 -15.61 -39.78 -5.57
N GLY A 131 -16.65 -40.15 -6.33
CA GLY A 131 -16.70 -39.89 -7.77
C GLY A 131 -16.80 -38.41 -8.09
N SER A 132 -17.57 -37.63 -7.32
CA SER A 132 -17.63 -36.16 -7.48
C SER A 132 -16.28 -35.52 -7.19
N THR A 133 -15.55 -36.00 -6.18
CA THR A 133 -14.20 -35.49 -5.84
C THR A 133 -13.18 -35.84 -6.92
N MET A 134 -13.25 -37.04 -7.50
CA MET A 134 -12.38 -37.42 -8.61
C MET A 134 -12.69 -36.63 -9.89
N ALA A 135 -13.98 -36.45 -10.23
CA ALA A 135 -14.41 -35.62 -11.34
C ALA A 135 -13.95 -34.16 -11.20
N PHE A 136 -14.06 -33.61 -9.98
CA PHE A 136 -13.54 -32.29 -9.64
C PHE A 136 -12.03 -32.19 -9.85
N GLY A 137 -11.26 -33.17 -9.37
CA GLY A 137 -9.81 -33.20 -9.52
C GLY A 137 -9.39 -33.24 -10.99
N LEU A 138 -10.09 -34.02 -11.81
CA LEU A 138 -9.83 -34.17 -13.25
C LEU A 138 -10.26 -32.93 -14.07
N LEU A 139 -11.39 -32.29 -13.74
CA LEU A 139 -11.87 -31.10 -14.44
C LEU A 139 -11.12 -29.83 -14.02
N GLY A 140 -10.77 -29.72 -12.74
CA GLY A 140 -10.12 -28.51 -12.19
C GLY A 140 -8.74 -28.25 -12.80
N LEU A 141 -7.95 -29.25 -13.06
CA LEU A 141 -6.61 -29.09 -13.64
C LEU A 141 -6.62 -28.45 -15.04
N PRO A 142 -7.34 -28.99 -16.03
CA PRO A 142 -7.38 -28.38 -17.36
C PRO A 142 -7.98 -26.96 -17.34
N LEU A 143 -8.97 -26.68 -16.47
CA LEU A 143 -9.53 -25.34 -16.32
C LEU A 143 -8.50 -24.36 -15.73
N LEU A 144 -7.71 -24.76 -14.74
CA LEU A 144 -6.61 -23.98 -14.18
C LEU A 144 -5.51 -23.72 -15.23
N LEU A 145 -5.12 -24.72 -16.00
CA LEU A 145 -4.12 -24.56 -17.06
C LEU A 145 -4.65 -23.63 -18.17
N GLY A 146 -5.93 -23.81 -18.58
CA GLY A 146 -6.60 -22.95 -19.55
C GLY A 146 -6.67 -21.49 -19.09
N SER A 147 -7.08 -21.26 -17.84
CA SER A 147 -7.14 -19.90 -17.27
C SER A 147 -5.77 -19.22 -17.29
N ARG A 148 -4.69 -19.96 -16.99
CA ARG A 148 -3.32 -19.45 -17.04
C ARG A 148 -2.86 -19.12 -18.46
N MET A 149 -3.23 -19.93 -19.44
CA MET A 149 -2.93 -19.64 -20.84
C MET A 149 -3.64 -18.35 -21.32
N ILE A 150 -4.90 -18.16 -20.90
CA ILE A 150 -5.66 -16.95 -21.21
C ILE A 150 -5.03 -15.72 -20.54
N ILE A 151 -4.77 -15.80 -19.24
CA ILE A 151 -4.11 -14.70 -18.49
C ILE A 151 -2.80 -14.31 -19.18
N ARG A 152 -1.95 -15.29 -19.51
CA ARG A 152 -0.68 -15.03 -20.17
C ARG A 152 -0.85 -14.35 -21.52
N LYS A 153 -1.78 -14.83 -22.34
CA LYS A 153 -2.05 -14.28 -23.69
C LYS A 153 -2.51 -12.83 -23.61
N GLU A 154 -3.46 -12.53 -22.72
CA GLU A 154 -3.97 -11.17 -22.54
C GLU A 154 -2.92 -10.25 -21.90
N LEU A 155 -2.19 -10.74 -20.90
CA LEU A 155 -1.11 -9.99 -20.25
C LEU A 155 -0.01 -9.62 -21.25
N SER A 156 0.38 -10.56 -22.12
CA SER A 156 1.37 -10.30 -23.18
C SER A 156 0.87 -9.25 -24.17
N LYS A 157 -0.40 -9.29 -24.55
CA LYS A 157 -0.99 -8.28 -25.44
C LYS A 157 -0.98 -6.90 -24.78
N TRP A 158 -1.37 -6.79 -23.50
CA TRP A 158 -1.42 -5.52 -22.78
C TRP A 158 -0.04 -4.90 -22.58
N ILE A 159 0.98 -5.74 -22.34
CA ILE A 159 2.39 -5.28 -22.27
C ILE A 159 2.84 -4.75 -23.62
N LEU A 160 2.59 -5.51 -24.73
CA LEU A 160 2.97 -5.09 -26.07
C LEU A 160 2.22 -3.83 -26.54
N ALA A 161 0.96 -3.68 -26.15
CA ALA A 161 0.15 -2.49 -26.44
C ALA A 161 0.51 -1.28 -25.57
N GLY A 162 1.41 -1.41 -24.57
CA GLY A 162 1.76 -0.32 -23.65
C GLY A 162 0.62 0.10 -22.72
N THR A 163 -0.50 -0.64 -22.70
CA THR A 163 -1.67 -0.35 -21.86
C THR A 163 -1.46 -0.76 -20.41
N LEU A 164 -0.55 -1.70 -20.15
CA LEU A 164 -0.17 -2.10 -18.82
C LEU A 164 0.95 -1.21 -18.32
N SER A 165 0.61 -0.22 -17.49
CA SER A 165 1.63 0.62 -16.86
C SER A 165 2.24 -0.11 -15.67
N GLY A 166 3.54 -0.36 -15.76
CA GLY A 166 4.35 -0.80 -14.62
C GLY A 166 4.44 0.26 -13.53
N PRO A 167 5.05 -0.06 -12.37
CA PRO A 167 5.26 0.90 -11.31
C PRO A 167 6.05 2.10 -11.85
N ARG A 168 5.61 3.30 -11.44
CA ARG A 168 6.27 4.57 -11.82
C ARG A 168 7.63 4.64 -11.17
N CYS A 169 8.66 4.81 -11.98
CA CYS A 169 10.05 4.76 -11.56
C CYS A 169 10.80 6.04 -11.91
N ILE A 170 11.57 6.55 -10.95
CA ILE A 170 12.64 7.51 -11.21
C ILE A 170 13.92 6.72 -11.49
N LEU A 171 14.56 7.05 -12.58
CA LEU A 171 15.83 6.47 -12.98
C LEU A 171 16.96 7.46 -12.66
N ILE A 172 17.96 6.99 -11.91
CA ILE A 172 19.13 7.79 -11.52
C ILE A 172 20.37 6.96 -11.84
N GLY A 173 21.33 7.54 -12.52
CA GLY A 173 22.55 6.79 -12.81
C GLY A 173 23.61 7.55 -13.57
N ASP A 174 24.71 6.84 -13.82
CA ASP A 174 25.81 7.33 -14.61
C ASP A 174 25.40 7.40 -16.08
N GLN A 175 25.85 8.41 -16.80
CA GLN A 175 25.51 8.66 -18.20
C GLN A 175 25.75 7.41 -19.06
N GLU A 176 26.88 6.72 -18.84
CA GLU A 176 27.23 5.51 -19.61
C GLU A 176 26.27 4.34 -19.35
N GLU A 177 25.85 4.14 -18.09
CA GLU A 177 24.92 3.07 -17.72
C GLU A 177 23.49 3.34 -18.19
N LEU A 178 23.08 4.61 -18.18
CA LEU A 178 21.74 5.04 -18.60
C LEU A 178 21.56 5.08 -20.11
N HIS A 179 22.64 5.31 -20.86
CA HIS A 179 22.56 5.35 -22.34
C HIS A 179 22.16 3.98 -22.93
N GLU A 180 22.51 2.88 -22.28
CA GLU A 180 22.14 1.52 -22.69
C GLU A 180 20.67 1.15 -22.31
N LEU A 181 19.98 1.97 -21.53
CA LEU A 181 18.65 1.71 -21.01
C LEU A 181 17.62 2.61 -21.70
N SER A 182 16.96 2.10 -22.72
CA SER A 182 15.82 2.81 -23.31
C SER A 182 14.57 2.69 -22.45
N ALA A 183 13.62 3.62 -22.57
CA ALA A 183 12.33 3.55 -21.89
C ALA A 183 11.54 2.27 -22.29
N LEU A 184 11.71 1.80 -23.53
CA LEU A 184 11.15 0.55 -24.03
C LEU A 184 11.79 -0.67 -23.35
N ASP A 185 13.11 -0.67 -23.15
CA ASP A 185 13.80 -1.75 -22.43
C ASP A 185 13.33 -1.83 -20.97
N LEU A 186 13.17 -0.70 -20.30
CA LEU A 186 12.65 -0.63 -18.94
C LEU A 186 11.24 -1.21 -18.85
N GLN A 187 10.40 -0.92 -19.81
CA GLN A 187 9.04 -1.45 -19.84
C GLN A 187 9.00 -2.94 -20.22
N GLN A 188 9.75 -3.38 -21.21
CA GLN A 188 9.72 -4.76 -21.69
C GLN A 188 10.49 -5.73 -20.79
N LYS A 189 11.71 -5.36 -20.36
CA LYS A 189 12.58 -6.24 -19.57
C LYS A 189 12.25 -6.19 -18.08
N PHE A 190 11.89 -4.99 -17.57
CA PHE A 190 11.70 -4.74 -16.12
C PHE A 190 10.23 -4.54 -15.76
N GLY A 191 9.34 -4.27 -16.73
CA GLY A 191 7.94 -3.94 -16.47
C GLY A 191 7.79 -2.62 -15.69
N ILE A 192 8.68 -1.66 -15.92
CA ILE A 192 8.79 -0.40 -15.18
C ILE A 192 8.42 0.76 -16.12
N ARG A 193 7.64 1.71 -15.62
CA ARG A 193 7.33 2.96 -16.34
C ARG A 193 8.25 4.07 -15.82
N GLU A 194 9.13 4.56 -16.69
CA GLU A 194 9.96 5.72 -16.40
C GLU A 194 9.10 6.99 -16.34
N VAL A 195 9.24 7.76 -15.25
CA VAL A 195 8.57 9.07 -15.06
C VAL A 195 9.55 10.21 -14.87
N GLY A 196 10.84 9.91 -14.74
CA GLY A 196 11.91 10.89 -14.69
C GLY A 196 13.27 10.22 -14.77
N ARG A 197 14.23 10.89 -15.40
CA ARG A 197 15.60 10.42 -15.60
C ARG A 197 16.58 11.49 -15.13
N PHE A 198 17.55 11.07 -14.34
CA PHE A 198 18.58 11.93 -13.76
C PHE A 198 19.95 11.32 -13.99
N GLU A 199 20.79 12.03 -14.73
CA GLU A 199 22.09 11.52 -15.19
C GLU A 199 23.21 12.22 -14.43
N PHE A 200 24.16 11.44 -13.93
CA PHE A 200 25.41 11.96 -13.40
C PHE A 200 26.44 12.10 -14.52
N PRO A 201 26.99 13.28 -14.75
CA PRO A 201 28.10 13.44 -15.71
C PRO A 201 29.35 12.75 -15.19
N VAL A 202 30.24 12.36 -16.13
CA VAL A 202 31.46 11.58 -15.85
C VAL A 202 32.38 12.33 -14.88
N LEU A 203 32.45 13.66 -14.99
CA LEU A 203 33.21 14.54 -14.11
C LEU A 203 32.26 15.56 -13.50
N ALA A 204 31.70 15.23 -12.33
CA ALA A 204 30.86 16.14 -11.58
C ALA A 204 31.50 16.53 -10.26
N GLU A 205 31.40 17.81 -9.91
CA GLU A 205 31.69 18.28 -8.55
C GLU A 205 30.59 17.78 -7.59
N ILE A 206 30.96 17.60 -6.29
CA ILE A 206 30.06 17.07 -5.27
C ILE A 206 28.76 17.87 -5.16
N ASP A 207 28.86 19.20 -5.21
CA ASP A 207 27.70 20.09 -5.08
C ASP A 207 26.72 19.92 -6.26
N HIS A 208 27.24 19.64 -7.45
CA HIS A 208 26.41 19.34 -8.62
C HIS A 208 25.71 17.98 -8.48
N GLU A 209 26.40 16.96 -7.98
CA GLU A 209 25.80 15.64 -7.69
C GLU A 209 24.65 15.76 -6.67
N VAL A 210 24.84 16.53 -5.60
CA VAL A 210 23.81 16.78 -4.58
C VAL A 210 22.60 17.47 -5.21
N GLY A 211 22.80 18.47 -6.08
CA GLY A 211 21.73 19.16 -6.78
C GLY A 211 20.89 18.21 -7.68
N ILE A 212 21.55 17.29 -8.38
CA ILE A 212 20.86 16.26 -9.19
C ILE A 212 20.01 15.33 -8.29
N ILE A 213 20.54 14.91 -7.15
CA ILE A 213 19.83 14.03 -6.22
C ILE A 213 18.62 14.74 -5.63
N ASP A 214 18.75 15.99 -5.22
CA ASP A 214 17.65 16.79 -4.67
C ASP A 214 16.54 17.00 -5.72
N ALA A 215 16.90 17.26 -6.98
CA ALA A 215 15.98 17.33 -8.09
C ALA A 215 15.26 15.97 -8.31
N ALA A 216 15.97 14.85 -8.23
CA ALA A 216 15.39 13.52 -8.34
C ALA A 216 14.42 13.20 -7.20
N VAL A 217 14.75 13.59 -5.96
CA VAL A 217 13.86 13.44 -4.79
C VAL A 217 12.60 14.30 -4.96
N ALA A 218 12.73 15.54 -5.42
CA ALA A 218 11.59 16.40 -5.69
C ALA A 218 10.69 15.84 -6.82
N ALA A 219 11.29 15.36 -7.89
CA ALA A 219 10.57 14.69 -9.00
C ALA A 219 9.89 13.41 -8.55
N ALA A 220 10.51 12.60 -7.68
CA ALA A 220 9.91 11.39 -7.13
C ALA A 220 8.61 11.71 -6.36
N ARG A 221 8.58 12.81 -5.63
CA ARG A 221 7.40 13.29 -4.89
C ARG A 221 6.32 13.82 -5.83
N SER A 222 6.69 14.72 -6.75
CA SER A 222 5.73 15.37 -7.66
C SER A 222 5.10 14.39 -8.65
N ALA A 223 5.87 13.44 -9.18
CA ALA A 223 5.39 12.42 -10.10
C ALA A 223 4.72 11.23 -9.39
N ASN A 224 4.60 11.24 -8.05
CA ASN A 224 4.11 10.11 -7.26
C ASN A 224 4.81 8.80 -7.67
N ALA A 225 6.14 8.81 -7.73
CA ALA A 225 6.93 7.63 -8.05
C ALA A 225 6.67 6.50 -7.02
N GLU A 226 6.71 5.26 -7.50
CA GLU A 226 6.50 4.07 -6.65
C GLU A 226 7.80 3.35 -6.34
N GLN A 227 8.88 3.65 -7.06
CA GLN A 227 10.22 3.10 -6.86
C GLN A 227 11.30 3.99 -7.49
N VAL A 228 12.54 3.78 -7.06
CA VAL A 228 13.72 4.39 -7.67
C VAL A 228 14.61 3.27 -8.21
N LEU A 229 15.09 3.41 -9.43
CA LEU A 229 16.07 2.50 -10.04
C LEU A 229 17.41 3.23 -10.17
N LEU A 230 18.44 2.65 -9.58
CA LEU A 230 19.81 3.14 -9.68
C LEU A 230 20.57 2.33 -10.74
N ALA A 231 21.19 3.03 -11.68
CA ALA A 231 22.10 2.48 -12.68
C ALA A 231 23.47 3.16 -12.51
N LEU A 232 24.22 2.73 -11.51
CA LEU A 232 25.50 3.29 -11.13
C LEU A 232 26.61 2.26 -11.35
N GLY A 233 27.79 2.72 -11.79
CA GLY A 233 28.99 1.88 -11.85
C GLY A 233 29.36 1.35 -10.46
N TRP A 234 29.63 0.06 -10.35
CA TRP A 234 29.89 -0.57 -9.04
C TRP A 234 31.23 -0.18 -8.43
N ALA A 235 32.15 0.32 -9.25
CA ALA A 235 33.45 0.82 -8.80
C ALA A 235 33.33 2.14 -8.00
N ASP A 236 32.34 3.00 -8.29
CA ASP A 236 32.14 4.27 -7.58
C ASP A 236 31.33 4.07 -6.29
N THR A 237 32.01 3.60 -5.25
CA THR A 237 31.42 3.39 -3.92
C THR A 237 30.96 4.69 -3.29
N ARG A 238 31.71 5.80 -3.52
CA ARG A 238 31.41 7.12 -2.97
C ARG A 238 30.04 7.64 -3.46
N ARG A 239 29.84 7.67 -4.77
CA ARG A 239 28.59 8.14 -5.40
C ARG A 239 27.42 7.27 -4.98
N ARG A 240 27.59 5.95 -4.98
CA ARG A 240 26.57 5.01 -4.52
C ARG A 240 26.15 5.26 -3.08
N ASP A 241 27.09 5.49 -2.17
CA ASP A 241 26.80 5.78 -0.76
C ASP A 241 26.12 7.14 -0.58
N LEU A 242 26.55 8.18 -1.33
CA LEU A 242 25.93 9.49 -1.33
C LEU A 242 24.44 9.38 -1.75
N VAL A 243 24.17 8.78 -2.91
CA VAL A 243 22.83 8.61 -3.47
C VAL A 243 21.96 7.77 -2.53
N SER A 244 22.50 6.65 -2.02
CA SER A 244 21.74 5.78 -1.10
C SER A 244 21.33 6.49 0.19
N ARG A 245 22.22 7.33 0.75
CA ARG A 245 21.91 8.12 1.98
C ARG A 245 20.84 9.16 1.71
N ALA A 246 20.94 9.89 0.59
CA ALA A 246 19.99 10.93 0.24
C ALA A 246 18.60 10.38 -0.08
N LEU A 247 18.52 9.23 -0.78
CA LEU A 247 17.26 8.58 -1.11
C LEU A 247 16.51 7.96 0.07
N ARG A 248 17.17 7.78 1.23
CA ARG A 248 16.51 7.31 2.47
C ARG A 248 15.35 8.21 2.94
N VAL A 249 15.33 9.47 2.49
CA VAL A 249 14.22 10.40 2.77
C VAL A 249 12.91 9.98 2.09
N LEU A 250 12.99 9.16 1.03
CA LEU A 250 11.82 8.66 0.30
C LEU A 250 11.33 7.33 0.89
N PRO A 251 10.01 7.15 1.10
CA PRO A 251 9.41 5.89 1.56
C PRO A 251 9.25 4.89 0.40
N LEU A 252 10.21 4.84 -0.52
CA LEU A 252 10.15 4.06 -1.74
C LEU A 252 11.24 2.98 -1.74
N PRO A 253 10.99 1.83 -2.38
CA PRO A 253 12.03 0.86 -2.64
C PRO A 253 13.05 1.45 -3.62
N VAL A 254 14.33 1.30 -3.27
CA VAL A 254 15.46 1.67 -4.13
C VAL A 254 16.11 0.40 -4.62
N LEU A 255 16.12 0.23 -5.93
CA LEU A 255 16.66 -0.93 -6.61
C LEU A 255 17.93 -0.54 -7.35
N LEU A 256 18.98 -1.33 -7.22
CA LEU A 256 20.22 -1.17 -7.97
C LEU A 256 20.23 -2.14 -9.13
N LEU A 257 20.49 -1.63 -10.32
CA LEU A 257 20.77 -2.44 -11.50
C LEU A 257 22.25 -2.82 -11.48
N PRO A 258 22.59 -4.10 -11.73
CA PRO A 258 23.98 -4.46 -11.99
C PRO A 258 24.56 -3.62 -13.12
N ASP A 259 25.80 -3.18 -12.98
CA ASP A 259 26.49 -2.43 -14.02
C ASP A 259 26.72 -3.29 -15.28
N ARG A 260 27.10 -2.65 -16.37
CA ARG A 260 27.33 -3.33 -17.67
C ARG A 260 28.28 -4.52 -17.58
N PHE A 261 29.23 -4.51 -16.68
CA PHE A 261 30.20 -5.59 -16.50
C PHE A 261 29.62 -6.76 -15.70
N ALA A 262 28.79 -6.48 -14.71
CA ALA A 262 28.17 -7.48 -13.87
C ALA A 262 26.91 -8.10 -14.51
N ARG A 263 26.18 -7.39 -15.38
CA ARG A 263 24.95 -7.89 -16.04
C ARG A 263 25.11 -9.25 -16.68
N PRO A 264 26.17 -9.54 -17.47
CA PRO A 264 26.35 -10.86 -18.10
C PRO A 264 26.54 -11.97 -17.07
N ILE A 265 27.24 -11.71 -15.96
CA ILE A 265 27.47 -12.69 -14.89
C ILE A 265 26.15 -13.05 -14.21
N PHE A 266 25.35 -12.04 -13.88
CA PHE A 266 24.03 -12.24 -13.27
C PHE A 266 23.05 -12.91 -14.24
N ALA A 267 23.12 -12.59 -15.54
CA ALA A 267 22.28 -13.22 -16.55
C ALA A 267 22.55 -14.74 -16.68
N GLN A 268 23.80 -15.16 -16.57
CA GLN A 268 24.16 -16.59 -16.56
C GLN A 268 23.73 -17.28 -15.27
N ALA A 269 23.96 -16.66 -14.10
CA ALA A 269 23.60 -17.21 -12.79
C ALA A 269 22.08 -17.31 -12.61
N THR A 270 21.32 -16.43 -13.25
CA THR A 270 19.85 -16.36 -13.14
C THR A 270 19.10 -16.96 -14.32
N ALA A 271 19.76 -17.73 -15.19
CA ALA A 271 19.10 -18.43 -16.30
C ALA A 271 17.90 -19.29 -15.85
N GLU A 272 17.85 -19.65 -14.57
CA GLU A 272 16.70 -20.32 -13.95
C GLU A 272 15.58 -19.37 -13.52
N PHE A 273 15.86 -18.07 -13.30
CA PHE A 273 14.89 -17.06 -12.92
C PHE A 273 14.75 -16.05 -14.06
N ALA A 274 13.78 -16.26 -14.92
CA ALA A 274 13.53 -15.41 -16.09
C ALA A 274 13.30 -13.92 -15.69
N GLY A 275 14.35 -13.11 -15.80
CA GLY A 275 14.28 -11.66 -15.62
C GLY A 275 15.60 -11.06 -15.13
N PRO A 276 15.87 -9.78 -15.45
CA PRO A 276 17.07 -9.11 -14.98
C PRO A 276 17.07 -9.01 -13.45
N THR A 277 18.21 -9.31 -12.86
CA THR A 277 18.42 -9.25 -11.41
C THR A 277 18.50 -7.80 -10.98
N LEU A 278 17.65 -7.40 -10.05
CA LEU A 278 17.71 -6.11 -9.37
C LEU A 278 18.08 -6.35 -7.91
N ILE A 279 19.00 -5.56 -7.39
CA ILE A 279 19.44 -5.63 -6.00
C ILE A 279 18.66 -4.59 -5.21
N GLU A 280 17.95 -5.02 -4.19
CA GLU A 280 17.20 -4.11 -3.32
C GLU A 280 18.15 -3.47 -2.30
N LEU A 281 18.43 -2.16 -2.47
CA LEU A 281 19.24 -1.38 -1.53
C LEU A 281 18.41 -0.81 -0.38
N GLN A 282 17.17 -0.46 -0.67
CA GLN A 282 16.23 0.07 0.32
C GLN A 282 14.87 -0.57 0.09
N ARG A 283 14.29 -1.08 1.18
CA ARG A 283 12.93 -1.64 1.17
C ARG A 283 11.91 -0.55 1.48
N ALA A 284 10.72 -0.64 0.89
CA ALA A 284 9.59 0.15 1.35
C ALA A 284 9.25 -0.20 2.81
N PRO A 285 8.82 0.77 3.64
CA PRO A 285 8.50 0.54 5.05
C PRO A 285 7.41 -0.50 5.25
N LEU A 286 6.44 -0.55 4.35
CA LEU A 286 5.35 -1.52 4.34
C LEU A 286 5.22 -2.18 2.96
N THR A 287 4.97 -3.48 2.95
CA THR A 287 4.63 -4.21 1.74
C THR A 287 3.21 -3.85 1.25
N ARG A 288 2.89 -4.16 0.00
CA ARG A 288 1.53 -3.90 -0.55
C ARG A 288 0.43 -4.62 0.23
N ILE A 289 0.69 -5.83 0.72
CA ILE A 289 -0.26 -6.60 1.52
C ILE A 289 -0.46 -5.94 2.89
N GLU A 290 0.62 -5.51 3.52
CA GLU A 290 0.59 -4.79 4.80
C GLU A 290 -0.15 -3.44 4.66
N LEU A 291 0.10 -2.68 3.59
CA LEU A 291 -0.64 -1.46 3.29
C LEU A 291 -2.13 -1.72 3.08
N ALA A 292 -2.49 -2.80 2.37
CA ALA A 292 -3.88 -3.17 2.14
C ALA A 292 -4.55 -3.60 3.46
N ALA A 293 -3.91 -4.45 4.26
CA ALA A 293 -4.43 -4.88 5.56
C ALA A 293 -4.64 -3.68 6.51
N LYS A 294 -3.63 -2.79 6.58
CA LYS A 294 -3.73 -1.55 7.35
C LYS A 294 -4.88 -0.66 6.86
N ARG A 295 -5.05 -0.53 5.54
CA ARG A 295 -6.12 0.27 4.95
C ARG A 295 -7.52 -0.29 5.24
N VAL A 296 -7.69 -1.60 5.19
CA VAL A 296 -8.95 -2.27 5.56
C VAL A 296 -9.26 -2.02 7.03
N LEU A 297 -8.28 -2.17 7.93
CA LEU A 297 -8.43 -1.87 9.35
C LEU A 297 -8.83 -0.40 9.58
N ASP A 298 -8.13 0.54 8.95
CA ASP A 298 -8.40 1.96 9.04
C ASP A 298 -9.82 2.31 8.58
N LEU A 299 -10.25 1.79 7.42
CA LEU A 299 -11.58 2.05 6.86
C LEU A 299 -12.69 1.48 7.75
N THR A 300 -12.56 0.22 8.18
CA THR A 300 -13.59 -0.46 8.97
C THR A 300 -13.77 0.21 10.33
N LEU A 301 -12.69 0.45 11.05
CA LEU A 301 -12.78 1.05 12.38
C LEU A 301 -13.13 2.54 12.35
N ALA A 302 -12.64 3.30 11.35
CA ALA A 302 -13.01 4.72 11.22
C ALA A 302 -14.49 4.88 10.82
N ALA A 303 -15.01 4.07 9.90
CA ALA A 303 -16.43 4.10 9.54
C ALA A 303 -17.31 3.71 10.72
N MET A 304 -16.99 2.62 11.41
CA MET A 304 -17.70 2.18 12.60
C MET A 304 -17.66 3.26 13.71
N GLY A 305 -16.47 3.84 13.94
CA GLY A 305 -16.30 4.91 14.92
C GLY A 305 -17.13 6.16 14.61
N LEU A 306 -17.18 6.58 13.32
CA LEU A 306 -18.02 7.72 12.93
C LEU A 306 -19.52 7.46 13.11
N VAL A 307 -19.99 6.26 12.76
CA VAL A 307 -21.42 5.89 12.95
C VAL A 307 -21.78 5.86 14.42
N LEU A 308 -20.97 5.20 15.26
CA LEU A 308 -21.20 5.10 16.70
C LEU A 308 -21.14 6.45 17.41
N LEU A 309 -20.18 7.31 17.04
CA LEU A 309 -19.95 8.60 17.68
C LEU A 309 -20.75 9.74 17.05
N LEU A 310 -21.54 9.48 16.00
CA LEU A 310 -22.34 10.52 15.32
C LEU A 310 -23.21 11.36 16.27
N PRO A 311 -23.97 10.76 17.22
CA PRO A 311 -24.76 11.56 18.18
C PRO A 311 -23.87 12.50 19.04
N LEU A 312 -22.72 11.99 19.50
CA LEU A 312 -21.75 12.77 20.27
C LEU A 312 -21.18 13.93 19.42
N LEU A 313 -20.79 13.65 18.16
CA LEU A 313 -20.26 14.66 17.25
C LEU A 313 -21.27 15.79 17.00
N LEU A 314 -22.56 15.47 16.87
CA LEU A 314 -23.63 16.47 16.74
C LEU A 314 -23.77 17.33 18.00
N VAL A 315 -23.82 16.72 19.17
CA VAL A 315 -23.91 17.46 20.46
C VAL A 315 -22.70 18.37 20.62
N VAL A 316 -21.49 17.89 20.39
CA VAL A 316 -20.26 18.68 20.47
C VAL A 316 -20.26 19.82 19.43
N SER A 317 -20.77 19.58 18.23
CA SER A 317 -20.89 20.62 17.19
C SER A 317 -21.77 21.77 17.64
N ILE A 318 -22.90 21.47 18.26
CA ILE A 318 -23.83 22.47 18.81
C ILE A 318 -23.14 23.22 19.99
N ALA A 319 -22.50 22.49 20.89
CA ALA A 319 -21.80 23.06 22.04
C ALA A 319 -20.70 24.04 21.61
N VAL A 320 -19.85 23.67 20.64
CA VAL A 320 -18.80 24.55 20.11
C VAL A 320 -19.39 25.80 19.43
N LYS A 321 -20.55 25.66 18.77
CA LYS A 321 -21.21 26.79 18.12
C LYS A 321 -21.80 27.78 19.12
N ILE A 322 -22.29 27.32 20.29
CA ILE A 322 -22.79 28.14 21.36
C ILE A 322 -21.66 28.82 22.14
N ASP A 323 -20.55 28.10 22.39
CA ASP A 323 -19.43 28.57 23.22
C ASP A 323 -18.65 29.74 22.57
N SER A 324 -18.54 29.75 21.24
CA SER A 324 -17.82 30.80 20.53
C SER A 324 -18.29 31.01 19.09
N ARG A 325 -18.17 32.27 18.58
CA ARG A 325 -18.53 32.63 17.20
C ARG A 325 -17.49 32.07 16.20
N GLY A 326 -17.95 31.47 15.09
CA GLY A 326 -17.09 30.99 14.00
C GLY A 326 -17.42 29.56 13.52
N PRO A 327 -16.56 28.91 12.69
CA PRO A 327 -16.79 27.57 12.18
C PRO A 327 -16.64 26.52 13.30
N VAL A 328 -17.42 25.45 13.24
CA VAL A 328 -17.35 24.33 14.20
C VAL A 328 -16.06 23.54 14.03
N ILE A 329 -15.66 23.33 12.79
CA ILE A 329 -14.46 22.57 12.42
C ILE A 329 -13.31 23.55 12.13
N PHE A 330 -12.21 23.33 12.83
CA PHE A 330 -10.92 23.94 12.56
C PHE A 330 -10.14 23.09 11.58
N ARG A 331 -9.52 23.71 10.59
CA ARG A 331 -8.68 23.06 9.58
C ARG A 331 -7.30 23.68 9.58
N GLN A 332 -6.25 22.86 9.56
CA GLN A 332 -4.86 23.31 9.53
C GLN A 332 -4.02 22.43 8.62
N ARG A 333 -3.06 23.04 7.90
CA ARG A 333 -2.12 22.27 7.05
C ARG A 333 -1.14 21.49 7.91
N ARG A 334 -0.94 20.24 7.53
CA ARG A 334 0.02 19.31 8.14
C ARG A 334 0.75 18.55 7.05
N LYS A 335 1.99 18.10 7.33
CA LYS A 335 2.69 17.17 6.45
C LYS A 335 2.27 15.73 6.78
N GLY A 336 1.96 14.97 5.75
CA GLY A 336 1.55 13.57 5.81
C GLY A 336 2.57 12.64 5.16
N PHE A 337 2.08 11.54 4.58
CA PHE A 337 2.90 10.54 3.90
C PHE A 337 3.73 11.17 2.78
N ASN A 338 5.00 10.80 2.71
CA ASN A 338 5.98 11.30 1.75
C ASN A 338 6.13 12.84 1.74
N GLY A 339 5.76 13.51 2.84
CA GLY A 339 5.83 14.97 2.97
C GLY A 339 4.72 15.73 2.26
N HIS A 340 3.70 15.08 1.69
CA HIS A 340 2.55 15.74 1.09
C HIS A 340 1.73 16.46 2.14
N GLU A 341 1.33 17.69 1.84
CA GLU A 341 0.47 18.46 2.73
C GLU A 341 -0.98 18.01 2.63
N PHE A 342 -1.67 17.99 3.77
CA PHE A 342 -3.11 17.74 3.87
C PHE A 342 -3.74 18.64 4.93
N MET A 343 -5.08 18.75 4.91
CA MET A 343 -5.84 19.54 5.88
C MET A 343 -6.35 18.65 7.00
N ILE A 344 -5.77 18.77 8.21
CA ILE A 344 -6.28 18.06 9.39
C ILE A 344 -7.59 18.70 9.90
N TRP A 345 -8.57 17.88 10.28
CA TRP A 345 -9.84 18.32 10.80
C TRP A 345 -9.92 18.12 12.30
N LYS A 346 -10.31 19.17 13.03
CA LYS A 346 -10.53 19.15 14.48
C LYS A 346 -11.75 19.98 14.84
N PHE A 347 -12.37 19.72 15.98
CA PHE A 347 -13.28 20.69 16.55
C PHE A 347 -12.51 21.95 16.98
N ARG A 348 -13.12 23.09 16.77
CA ARG A 348 -12.56 24.36 17.24
C ARG A 348 -12.58 24.41 18.76
N THR A 349 -11.42 24.59 19.37
CA THR A 349 -11.21 24.70 20.82
C THR A 349 -10.64 26.05 21.24
N MET A 350 -10.37 26.96 20.27
CA MET A 350 -9.76 28.26 20.50
C MET A 350 -10.53 29.36 19.78
N THR A 351 -10.46 30.56 20.32
CA THR A 351 -11.08 31.76 19.73
C THR A 351 -10.33 32.31 18.53
N VAL A 352 -9.00 32.09 18.47
CA VAL A 352 -8.11 32.51 17.38
C VAL A 352 -7.75 31.32 16.52
N LEU A 353 -7.84 31.46 15.20
CA LEU A 353 -7.53 30.42 14.22
C LEU A 353 -6.20 30.78 13.55
N GLU A 354 -5.09 30.20 14.01
CA GLU A 354 -3.76 30.41 13.44
C GLU A 354 -3.50 29.37 12.32
N ASN A 355 -3.32 29.86 11.10
CA ASN A 355 -3.01 29.05 9.90
C ASN A 355 -1.75 29.53 9.16
N GLY A 356 -0.95 30.44 9.78
CA GLY A 356 0.22 31.09 9.19
C GLY A 356 1.54 30.37 9.47
N HIS A 357 2.64 31.01 9.03
CA HIS A 357 4.00 30.55 9.31
C HIS A 357 4.44 30.71 10.76
N ASN A 358 3.81 31.61 11.53
CA ASN A 358 4.08 31.83 12.94
C ASN A 358 2.96 31.22 13.79
N ILE A 359 3.12 29.95 14.13
CA ILE A 359 2.19 29.20 14.98
C ILE A 359 2.81 29.06 16.36
N CYS A 360 2.20 29.73 17.37
CA CYS A 360 2.60 29.53 18.75
C CYS A 360 2.02 28.23 19.28
N GLN A 361 2.88 27.36 19.81
CA GLN A 361 2.46 26.13 20.48
C GLN A 361 1.58 26.49 21.70
N VAL A 362 0.46 25.79 21.85
CA VAL A 362 -0.50 26.06 22.93
C VAL A 362 0.10 25.66 24.26
N ARG A 363 0.09 26.58 25.24
CA ARG A 363 0.58 26.35 26.60
C ARG A 363 -0.54 25.89 27.53
N ARG A 364 -0.14 25.35 28.68
CA ARG A 364 -1.08 25.06 29.77
C ARG A 364 -1.69 26.38 30.23
N ASP A 365 -3.01 26.44 30.37
CA ASP A 365 -3.80 27.64 30.74
C ASP A 365 -3.71 28.80 29.70
N ASP A 366 -3.68 28.49 28.42
CA ASP A 366 -3.71 29.46 27.34
C ASP A 366 -5.10 30.13 27.25
N ASP A 367 -5.13 31.45 27.37
CA ASP A 367 -6.37 32.27 27.40
C ASP A 367 -7.16 32.19 26.08
N ARG A 368 -6.52 31.73 24.99
CA ARG A 368 -7.17 31.54 23.68
C ARG A 368 -8.11 30.32 23.71
N VAL A 369 -7.99 29.41 24.68
CA VAL A 369 -8.79 28.19 24.77
C VAL A 369 -10.16 28.48 25.37
N THR A 370 -11.21 28.10 24.63
CA THR A 370 -12.61 28.31 25.11
C THR A 370 -12.95 27.34 26.24
N ARG A 371 -14.06 27.60 26.96
CA ARG A 371 -14.48 26.75 28.13
C ARG A 371 -14.76 25.32 27.68
N ILE A 372 -15.55 25.15 26.61
CA ILE A 372 -15.82 23.83 26.01
C ILE A 372 -14.56 23.26 25.37
N GLY A 373 -13.73 24.11 24.73
CA GLY A 373 -12.46 23.72 24.17
C GLY A 373 -11.52 23.06 25.18
N ARG A 374 -11.49 23.51 26.42
CA ARG A 374 -10.69 22.89 27.49
C ARG A 374 -11.16 21.46 27.79
N LEU A 375 -12.46 21.23 27.87
CA LEU A 375 -13.03 19.90 28.07
C LEU A 375 -12.73 18.97 26.88
N LEU A 376 -12.94 19.47 25.65
CA LEU A 376 -12.70 18.69 24.44
C LEU A 376 -11.23 18.26 24.30
N ARG A 377 -10.29 19.13 24.66
CA ARG A 377 -8.86 18.82 24.67
C ARG A 377 -8.49 17.81 25.74
N ALA A 378 -9.01 17.98 26.96
CA ALA A 378 -8.77 17.05 28.07
C ALA A 378 -9.25 15.63 27.73
N THR A 379 -10.36 15.51 27.01
CA THR A 379 -10.94 14.23 26.58
C THR A 379 -10.49 13.77 25.21
N SER A 380 -9.75 14.61 24.44
CA SER A 380 -9.37 14.42 23.04
C SER A 380 -10.54 14.22 22.06
N ILE A 381 -11.73 14.63 22.45
CA ILE A 381 -12.92 14.65 21.59
C ILE A 381 -12.73 15.65 20.43
N ASP A 382 -11.92 16.69 20.63
CA ASP A 382 -11.56 17.65 19.56
C ASP A 382 -10.89 16.99 18.35
N GLU A 383 -10.29 15.83 18.48
CA GLU A 383 -9.59 15.11 17.41
C GLU A 383 -10.47 14.12 16.67
N LEU A 384 -11.70 13.81 17.13
CA LEU A 384 -12.59 12.85 16.48
C LEU A 384 -12.92 13.17 15.00
N PRO A 385 -13.04 14.45 14.56
CA PRO A 385 -13.23 14.75 13.14
C PRO A 385 -12.10 14.24 12.23
N GLN A 386 -10.91 13.92 12.76
CA GLN A 386 -9.83 13.30 12.00
C GLN A 386 -10.18 11.91 11.46
N LEU A 387 -11.22 11.23 11.99
CA LEU A 387 -11.74 10.01 11.39
C LEU A 387 -12.16 10.21 9.94
N VAL A 388 -12.58 11.42 9.55
CA VAL A 388 -12.86 11.78 8.15
C VAL A 388 -11.56 11.79 7.33
N ASN A 389 -10.46 12.33 7.86
CA ASN A 389 -9.16 12.28 7.18
C ASN A 389 -8.67 10.83 6.98
N VAL A 390 -8.98 9.94 7.95
CA VAL A 390 -8.67 8.50 7.80
C VAL A 390 -9.49 7.88 6.67
N LEU A 391 -10.80 8.16 6.58
CA LEU A 391 -11.64 7.68 5.49
C LEU A 391 -11.19 8.21 4.12
N CYS A 392 -10.79 9.49 4.05
CA CYS A 392 -10.23 10.10 2.83
C CYS A 392 -8.84 9.52 2.47
N GLY A 393 -8.17 8.84 3.40
CA GLY A 393 -6.86 8.22 3.16
C GLY A 393 -5.67 9.14 3.37
N GLU A 394 -5.88 10.33 3.91
CA GLU A 394 -4.84 11.29 4.28
C GLU A 394 -4.14 10.90 5.57
N MET A 395 -4.86 10.22 6.47
CA MET A 395 -4.37 9.71 7.75
C MET A 395 -4.65 8.20 7.91
N SER A 396 -4.07 7.62 8.94
CA SER A 396 -4.34 6.29 9.48
C SER A 396 -4.86 6.43 10.92
N LEU A 397 -5.49 5.41 11.46
CA LEU A 397 -5.83 5.37 12.89
C LEU A 397 -4.55 5.39 13.74
N VAL A 398 -3.57 4.57 13.36
CA VAL A 398 -2.29 4.42 14.04
C VAL A 398 -1.13 4.89 13.17
N GLY A 399 -0.29 5.76 13.71
CA GLY A 399 0.90 6.27 13.02
C GLY A 399 1.57 7.42 13.78
N PRO A 400 2.68 7.97 13.30
CA PRO A 400 3.29 9.16 13.85
C PRO A 400 2.33 10.35 13.89
N ARG A 401 2.29 11.08 15.00
CA ARG A 401 1.41 12.26 15.12
C ARG A 401 1.84 13.37 14.16
N PRO A 402 0.93 13.95 13.33
CA PRO A 402 1.30 14.99 12.37
C PRO A 402 1.56 16.32 13.08
N HIS A 403 2.67 16.98 12.77
CA HIS A 403 3.01 18.31 13.27
C HIS A 403 2.52 19.42 12.33
N ALA A 404 2.43 20.66 12.83
CA ALA A 404 2.19 21.82 11.98
C ALA A 404 3.38 22.02 11.01
N VAL A 405 3.11 22.50 9.79
CA VAL A 405 4.15 22.65 8.75
C VAL A 405 5.34 23.45 9.26
N ALA A 406 5.11 24.56 10.00
CA ALA A 406 6.18 25.37 10.56
C ALA A 406 7.09 24.59 11.52
N HIS A 407 6.51 23.80 12.42
CA HIS A 407 7.30 22.97 13.36
C HIS A 407 7.95 21.78 12.66
N ASP A 408 7.31 21.23 11.65
CA ASP A 408 7.84 20.14 10.85
C ASP A 408 9.12 20.57 10.10
N ASP A 409 9.13 21.78 9.55
CA ASP A 409 10.29 22.37 8.88
C ASP A 409 11.43 22.70 9.87
N GLU A 410 11.10 23.19 11.06
CA GLU A 410 12.06 23.49 12.12
C GLU A 410 12.77 22.21 12.63
N TYR A 411 11.98 21.19 12.98
CA TYR A 411 12.53 19.91 13.45
C TYR A 411 13.23 19.14 12.33
N GLY A 412 12.76 19.26 11.08
CA GLY A 412 13.43 18.68 9.91
C GLY A 412 14.84 19.19 9.68
N ARG A 413 15.12 20.47 10.01
CA ARG A 413 16.45 21.05 9.96
C ARG A 413 17.34 20.66 11.15
N SER A 414 16.73 20.47 12.32
CA SER A 414 17.44 20.22 13.58
C SER A 414 17.72 18.76 13.86
N ILE A 415 16.94 17.83 13.29
CA ILE A 415 17.00 16.40 13.56
C ILE A 415 17.07 15.63 12.25
N GLY A 416 18.26 15.14 11.89
CA GLY A 416 18.49 14.50 10.59
C GLY A 416 17.63 13.27 10.28
N LYS A 417 17.08 12.60 11.31
CA LYS A 417 16.17 11.45 11.12
C LYS A 417 14.70 11.84 11.04
N TYR A 418 14.37 13.12 11.21
CA TYR A 418 12.98 13.59 11.33
C TYR A 418 12.12 13.23 10.11
N ALA A 419 12.66 13.38 8.90
CA ALA A 419 11.96 13.14 7.64
C ALA A 419 11.42 11.70 7.50
N PHE A 420 12.07 10.72 8.15
CA PHE A 420 11.65 9.31 8.07
C PHE A 420 10.29 9.04 8.73
N ARG A 421 9.78 9.96 9.56
CA ARG A 421 8.43 9.87 10.12
C ARG A 421 7.35 9.91 9.04
N HIS A 422 7.65 10.54 7.89
CA HIS A 422 6.74 10.62 6.75
C HIS A 422 6.73 9.37 5.87
N HIS A 423 7.43 8.31 6.26
CA HIS A 423 7.45 7.05 5.55
C HIS A 423 6.15 6.24 5.68
N VAL A 424 5.29 6.59 6.63
CA VAL A 424 3.93 6.05 6.80
C VAL A 424 2.93 7.20 6.94
N LYS A 425 1.64 6.90 6.77
CA LYS A 425 0.59 7.90 7.02
C LYS A 425 0.60 8.33 8.48
N PRO A 426 0.36 9.62 8.76
CA PRO A 426 0.24 10.10 10.13
C PRO A 426 -0.99 9.48 10.81
N GLY A 427 -0.90 9.25 12.13
CA GLY A 427 -1.95 8.63 12.92
C GLY A 427 -2.72 9.60 13.81
N ILE A 428 -3.97 9.23 14.14
CA ILE A 428 -4.74 9.86 15.23
C ILE A 428 -4.07 9.49 16.56
N THR A 429 -3.69 8.22 16.70
CA THR A 429 -2.86 7.72 17.79
C THR A 429 -1.57 7.10 17.26
N GLY A 430 -0.61 6.76 18.13
CA GLY A 430 0.65 6.17 17.72
C GLY A 430 1.48 5.66 18.88
N TRP A 431 2.54 4.91 18.55
CA TRP A 431 3.42 4.28 19.53
C TRP A 431 4.03 5.27 20.52
N ALA A 432 4.53 6.40 20.04
CA ALA A 432 5.06 7.46 20.91
C ALA A 432 3.99 8.02 21.87
N GLN A 433 2.75 8.22 21.39
CA GLN A 433 1.66 8.75 22.20
C GLN A 433 1.28 7.81 23.33
N VAL A 434 1.15 6.50 23.07
CA VAL A 434 0.81 5.52 24.11
C VAL A 434 1.97 5.22 25.08
N ASN A 435 3.19 5.63 24.72
CA ASN A 435 4.35 5.57 25.61
C ASN A 435 4.64 6.90 26.34
N GLY A 436 3.66 7.81 26.43
CA GLY A 436 3.74 9.01 27.25
C GLY A 436 4.14 10.30 26.50
N PHE A 437 4.50 10.25 25.22
CA PHE A 437 4.89 11.41 24.41
C PHE A 437 3.70 12.03 23.67
N ARG A 438 2.56 12.24 24.39
CA ARG A 438 1.33 12.79 23.82
C ARG A 438 1.30 14.31 23.80
N GLY A 439 1.85 14.96 24.80
CA GLY A 439 1.77 16.39 25.07
C GLY A 439 2.77 17.26 24.33
N GLU A 440 2.96 18.47 24.86
CA GLU A 440 3.95 19.44 24.42
C GLU A 440 5.36 18.89 24.61
N THR A 441 6.20 19.01 23.60
CA THR A 441 7.62 18.66 23.69
C THR A 441 8.43 19.97 23.73
N ARG A 442 8.70 20.45 24.96
CA ARG A 442 9.40 21.73 25.19
C ARG A 442 10.89 21.67 24.85
N GLU A 443 11.49 20.51 24.99
CA GLU A 443 12.90 20.30 24.80
C GLU A 443 13.18 19.48 23.53
N LEU A 444 14.25 19.80 22.84
CA LEU A 444 14.69 19.08 21.65
C LEU A 444 15.04 17.61 21.96
N SER A 445 15.49 17.32 23.19
CA SER A 445 15.74 15.98 23.72
C SER A 445 14.48 15.10 23.70
N LEU A 446 13.37 15.61 24.26
CA LEU A 446 12.09 14.92 24.29
C LEU A 446 11.53 14.70 22.89
N MET A 447 11.76 15.67 21.96
CA MET A 447 11.36 15.50 20.58
C MET A 447 12.19 14.40 19.89
N LYS A 448 13.49 14.26 20.16
CA LYS A 448 14.32 13.18 19.63
C LYS A 448 13.82 11.81 20.11
N GLU A 449 13.54 11.65 21.40
CA GLU A 449 12.99 10.41 21.97
C GLU A 449 11.64 10.03 21.32
N ARG A 450 10.76 11.03 21.14
CA ARG A 450 9.49 10.83 20.45
C ARG A 450 9.69 10.35 19.01
N ILE A 451 10.65 10.94 18.27
CA ILE A 451 10.98 10.54 16.91
C ILE A 451 11.54 9.12 16.90
N ASP A 452 12.42 8.76 17.83
CA ASP A 452 12.97 7.40 17.91
C ASP A 452 11.86 6.36 18.15
N LEU A 453 10.83 6.66 18.95
CA LEU A 453 9.65 5.81 19.11
C LEU A 453 8.80 5.75 17.84
N ASP A 454 8.61 6.87 17.14
CA ASP A 454 7.90 6.89 15.86
C ASP A 454 8.64 6.03 14.80
N LEU A 455 9.98 6.14 14.74
CA LEU A 455 10.81 5.33 13.84
C LEU A 455 10.82 3.85 14.24
N TRP A 456 10.83 3.56 15.53
CA TRP A 456 10.69 2.18 16.00
C TRP A 456 9.39 1.56 15.50
N TYR A 457 8.27 2.27 15.61
CA TYR A 457 6.98 1.82 15.10
C TYR A 457 7.02 1.53 13.59
N ILE A 458 7.60 2.43 12.80
CA ILE A 458 7.72 2.26 11.34
C ILE A 458 8.52 1.00 10.98
N ASN A 459 9.61 0.73 11.69
CA ASN A 459 10.49 -0.40 11.43
C ASN A 459 9.95 -1.74 11.97
N ASN A 460 9.08 -1.72 12.98
CA ASN A 460 8.54 -2.92 13.63
C ASN A 460 7.04 -3.09 13.41
N TRP A 461 6.48 -2.41 12.43
CA TRP A 461 5.06 -2.47 12.17
C TRP A 461 4.60 -3.90 11.90
N ASN A 462 3.47 -4.26 12.51
CA ASN A 462 2.67 -5.43 12.19
C ASN A 462 1.21 -5.15 12.55
N PHE A 463 0.30 -5.94 11.99
CA PHE A 463 -1.14 -5.78 12.18
C PHE A 463 -1.56 -5.82 13.68
N TRP A 464 -0.96 -6.69 14.46
CA TRP A 464 -1.27 -6.84 15.89
C TRP A 464 -0.78 -5.66 16.72
N LEU A 465 0.31 -5.02 16.32
CA LEU A 465 0.82 -3.80 16.97
C LEU A 465 -0.18 -2.65 16.81
N ASP A 466 -0.80 -2.49 15.65
CA ASP A 466 -1.84 -1.48 15.45
C ASP A 466 -3.04 -1.74 16.37
N LEU A 467 -3.55 -2.97 16.41
CA LEU A 467 -4.64 -3.33 17.31
C LEU A 467 -4.30 -3.06 18.77
N TRP A 468 -3.10 -3.43 19.19
CA TRP A 468 -2.64 -3.20 20.55
C TRP A 468 -2.54 -1.71 20.91
N ILE A 469 -2.02 -0.87 19.98
CA ILE A 469 -1.96 0.58 20.17
C ILE A 469 -3.36 1.18 20.28
N ILE A 470 -4.33 0.73 19.47
CA ILE A 470 -5.73 1.19 19.53
C ILE A 470 -6.32 0.85 20.90
N VAL A 471 -6.20 -0.38 21.36
CA VAL A 471 -6.69 -0.80 22.66
C VAL A 471 -6.04 0.02 23.79
N ARG A 472 -4.72 0.15 23.78
CA ARG A 472 -3.99 0.95 24.78
C ARG A 472 -4.39 2.41 24.75
N THR A 473 -4.68 2.98 23.58
CA THR A 473 -5.17 4.37 23.46
C THR A 473 -6.49 4.57 24.21
N CYS A 474 -7.42 3.62 24.15
CA CYS A 474 -8.69 3.69 24.91
C CYS A 474 -8.41 3.76 26.41
N PHE A 475 -7.47 2.97 26.92
CA PHE A 475 -7.08 3.03 28.33
C PHE A 475 -6.37 4.33 28.72
N GLU A 476 -5.48 4.85 27.87
CA GLU A 476 -4.76 6.10 28.14
C GLU A 476 -5.70 7.32 28.10
N VAL A 477 -6.69 7.33 27.21
CA VAL A 477 -7.72 8.38 27.17
C VAL A 477 -8.59 8.33 28.44
N ALA A 478 -8.97 7.13 28.89
CA ALA A 478 -9.76 6.96 30.12
C ALA A 478 -8.98 7.35 31.37
N ARG A 479 -7.66 7.21 31.41
CA ARG A 479 -6.80 7.59 32.55
C ARG A 479 -6.48 9.07 32.61
N SER A 480 -6.83 9.86 31.59
CA SER A 480 -6.60 11.33 31.52
C SER A 480 -5.18 11.79 31.90
N ARG A 481 -4.16 10.92 31.77
CA ARG A 481 -2.76 11.27 32.01
C ARG A 481 -2.24 12.09 30.83
N ASN A 482 -1.77 13.32 31.10
CA ASN A 482 -1.12 14.21 30.12
C ASN A 482 -2.04 14.76 28.99
N ALA A 483 -3.34 14.87 29.18
CA ALA A 483 -4.21 15.70 28.35
C ALA A 483 -4.27 17.12 28.95
N TYR A 484 -4.03 18.16 28.12
CA TYR A 484 -4.09 19.58 28.51
C TYR A 484 -5.45 20.17 28.20
#